data_0035cb1af0a060ed388a23375f536258
#
_entry.id   0035cb1af0a060ed388a23375f536258
#
_cell.length_a   1.000
_cell.length_b   1.000
_cell.length_c   1.000
_cell.angle_alpha   90.00
_cell.angle_beta   90.00
_cell.angle_gamma   90.00
#
_symmetry.space_group_name_H-M   'P 1'
#
loop_
_entity.id
_entity.type
_entity.pdbx_description
1 polymer ?
#
loop_
_entity_poly.entity_id
_entity_poly.type
_entity_poly.pdbx_seq_one_letter_code
_entity_poly.pdbx_strand_id
1 'polypeptide(L)'
;MTALKADAPGWRDQGIIPVLTMRNIANAARTAAVLAEAGLRFVEVTLRTPESLAAIRAMTAAKTGAVIGAGSIRSPRDIDDAIAAGAEFLVSPGQTDALLAAGLAAPVPFIPAAATPAEMMRAMDAGYPLVKFFPAEASGGVKALSAILAPLHNLAVMPTGGITTANAASYLAIPNVVACGGSWMVKADDLDAGRFEQIATLAREAADIGRRR
;
A
#
# COMPACT_ATOMS: atom_id res chain seq x y z
N MET A 1 -21.08 -9.68 1.53
CA MET A 1 -20.33 -8.43 1.34
C MET A 1 -19.50 -8.20 2.59
N THR A 2 -18.21 -8.49 2.53
CA THR A 2 -17.30 -8.23 3.64
C THR A 2 -16.93 -6.74 3.53
N ALA A 3 -17.66 -5.89 4.27
CA ALA A 3 -17.29 -4.48 4.35
C ALA A 3 -15.84 -4.39 4.80
N LEU A 4 -15.03 -3.66 4.04
CA LEU A 4 -13.70 -3.21 4.46
C LEU A 4 -13.88 -2.53 5.82
N LYS A 5 -13.47 -3.18 6.91
CA LYS A 5 -13.29 -2.47 8.16
C LYS A 5 -12.12 -1.51 7.93
N ALA A 6 -12.27 -0.26 8.34
CA ALA A 6 -11.20 0.75 8.30
C ALA A 6 -9.90 0.27 8.96
N ASP A 7 -10.00 -0.75 9.79
CA ASP A 7 -8.93 -1.55 10.37
C ASP A 7 -8.92 -2.94 9.72
N ALA A 8 -8.42 -3.06 8.49
CA ALA A 8 -7.94 -4.36 8.05
C ALA A 8 -6.92 -4.84 9.09
N PRO A 9 -7.11 -6.04 9.68
CA PRO A 9 -6.30 -6.45 10.83
C PRO A 9 -4.82 -6.43 10.47
N GLY A 10 -4.04 -5.64 11.20
CA GLY A 10 -2.59 -5.59 11.13
C GLY A 10 -1.97 -4.41 10.36
N TRP A 11 -2.72 -3.61 9.58
CA TRP A 11 -2.12 -2.44 8.90
C TRP A 11 -1.65 -1.39 9.89
N ARG A 12 -2.48 -1.09 10.91
CA ARG A 12 -2.11 -0.17 12.00
C ARG A 12 -0.90 -0.68 12.78
N ASP A 13 -0.86 -1.98 13.06
CA ASP A 13 0.22 -2.58 13.83
C ASP A 13 1.55 -2.55 13.06
N GLN A 14 1.49 -2.69 11.74
CA GLN A 14 2.68 -2.60 10.89
C GLN A 14 3.12 -1.15 10.66
N GLY A 15 2.22 -0.21 10.46
CA GLY A 15 2.45 1.22 10.28
C GLY A 15 3.11 1.62 8.95
N ILE A 16 4.03 0.83 8.39
CA ILE A 16 4.70 1.09 7.10
C ILE A 16 4.45 -0.06 6.13
N ILE A 17 3.90 0.25 4.95
CA ILE A 17 3.67 -0.71 3.87
C ILE A 17 4.77 -0.52 2.81
N PRO A 18 5.66 -1.51 2.58
CA PRO A 18 6.59 -1.48 1.46
C PRO A 18 5.87 -1.44 0.13
N VAL A 19 6.24 -0.49 -0.75
CA VAL A 19 5.70 -0.33 -2.10
C VAL A 19 6.80 -0.63 -3.11
N LEU A 20 6.68 -1.77 -3.80
CA LEU A 20 7.71 -2.35 -4.66
C LEU A 20 7.42 -2.11 -6.14
N THR A 21 8.49 -1.94 -6.91
CA THR A 21 8.48 -2.07 -8.36
C THR A 21 9.41 -3.22 -8.73
N MET A 22 8.85 -4.39 -9.03
CA MET A 22 9.60 -5.61 -9.34
C MET A 22 9.92 -5.68 -10.83
N ARG A 23 11.19 -5.90 -11.17
CA ARG A 23 11.70 -6.13 -12.53
C ARG A 23 12.39 -7.49 -12.65
N ASN A 24 12.79 -8.09 -11.53
CA ASN A 24 13.46 -9.39 -11.46
C ASN A 24 12.62 -10.38 -10.65
N ILE A 25 11.93 -11.29 -11.36
CA ILE A 25 11.04 -12.29 -10.75
C ILE A 25 11.82 -13.27 -9.87
N ALA A 26 13.07 -13.59 -10.22
CA ALA A 26 13.88 -14.55 -9.45
C ALA A 26 14.08 -14.13 -7.99
N ASN A 27 14.06 -12.81 -7.72
CA ASN A 27 14.23 -12.25 -6.38
C ASN A 27 12.91 -12.08 -5.61
N ALA A 28 11.75 -12.30 -6.25
CA ALA A 28 10.44 -11.98 -5.68
C ALA A 28 10.16 -12.76 -4.37
N ALA A 29 10.27 -14.09 -4.41
CA ALA A 29 10.02 -14.93 -3.23
C ALA A 29 10.94 -14.60 -2.04
N ARG A 30 12.23 -14.38 -2.31
CA ARG A 30 13.18 -13.99 -1.27
C ARG A 30 12.91 -12.60 -0.70
N THR A 31 12.49 -11.65 -1.55
CA THR A 31 12.07 -10.31 -1.11
C THR A 31 10.89 -10.40 -0.13
N ALA A 32 9.86 -11.19 -0.45
CA ALA A 32 8.71 -11.38 0.44
C ALA A 32 9.14 -11.97 1.80
N ALA A 33 10.03 -12.97 1.80
CA ALA A 33 10.57 -13.57 3.02
C ALA A 33 11.32 -12.54 3.89
N VAL A 34 12.24 -11.81 3.28
CA VAL A 34 13.07 -10.80 3.99
C VAL A 34 12.21 -9.70 4.62
N LEU A 35 11.18 -9.22 3.91
CA LEU A 35 10.26 -8.20 4.44
C LEU A 35 9.42 -8.75 5.59
N ALA A 36 8.87 -9.97 5.47
CA ALA A 36 8.09 -10.61 6.52
C ALA A 36 8.93 -10.89 7.77
N GLU A 37 10.17 -11.40 7.62
CA GLU A 37 11.14 -11.61 8.69
C GLU A 37 11.52 -10.30 9.42
N ALA A 38 11.53 -9.17 8.69
CA ALA A 38 11.75 -7.84 9.27
C ALA A 38 10.52 -7.25 9.98
N GLY A 39 9.35 -7.93 9.92
CA GLY A 39 8.10 -7.47 10.52
C GLY A 39 7.19 -6.67 9.57
N LEU A 40 7.54 -6.57 8.28
CA LEU A 40 6.74 -5.91 7.25
C LEU A 40 5.98 -6.96 6.44
N ARG A 41 4.87 -7.46 6.99
CA ARG A 41 4.10 -8.55 6.38
C ARG A 41 3.22 -8.09 5.21
N PHE A 42 2.61 -6.91 5.30
CA PHE A 42 1.82 -6.35 4.20
C PHE A 42 2.74 -5.67 3.20
N VAL A 43 2.68 -6.08 1.94
CA VAL A 43 3.61 -5.66 0.88
C VAL A 43 2.81 -5.33 -0.39
N GLU A 44 2.96 -4.11 -0.93
CA GLU A 44 2.33 -3.67 -2.18
C GLU A 44 3.30 -3.85 -3.35
N VAL A 45 2.96 -4.69 -4.34
CA VAL A 45 3.68 -4.81 -5.62
C VAL A 45 2.95 -4.00 -6.67
N THR A 46 3.59 -2.97 -7.22
CA THR A 46 2.94 -2.10 -8.21
C THR A 46 2.91 -2.71 -9.61
N LEU A 47 1.77 -2.62 -10.32
CA LEU A 47 1.62 -3.08 -11.71
C LEU A 47 2.25 -2.08 -12.70
N ARG A 48 3.54 -1.77 -12.51
CA ARG A 48 4.29 -0.80 -13.31
C ARG A 48 5.29 -1.45 -14.27
N THR A 49 5.46 -2.77 -14.18
CA THR A 49 6.36 -3.54 -15.05
C THR A 49 5.62 -4.75 -15.61
N PRO A 50 6.05 -5.31 -16.76
CA PRO A 50 5.49 -6.53 -17.29
C PRO A 50 5.61 -7.72 -16.33
N GLU A 51 6.62 -7.72 -15.47
CA GLU A 51 6.94 -8.79 -14.51
C GLU A 51 6.05 -8.78 -13.27
N SER A 52 5.30 -7.70 -13.02
CA SER A 52 4.61 -7.46 -11.75
C SER A 52 3.64 -8.58 -11.35
N LEU A 53 2.78 -9.05 -12.27
CA LEU A 53 1.84 -10.14 -11.99
C LEU A 53 2.55 -11.47 -11.72
N ALA A 54 3.65 -11.75 -12.43
CA ALA A 54 4.44 -12.94 -12.21
C ALA A 54 5.19 -12.87 -10.85
N ALA A 55 5.65 -11.69 -10.46
CA ALA A 55 6.26 -11.46 -9.15
C ALA A 55 5.24 -11.67 -8.01
N ILE A 56 4.00 -11.15 -8.15
CA ILE A 56 2.92 -11.40 -7.17
C ILE A 56 2.69 -12.91 -7.02
N ARG A 57 2.55 -13.65 -8.12
CA ARG A 57 2.39 -15.13 -8.08
C ARG A 57 3.54 -15.81 -7.35
N ALA A 58 4.78 -15.44 -7.64
CA ALA A 58 5.95 -16.02 -7.01
C ALA A 58 6.02 -15.73 -5.50
N MET A 59 5.72 -14.49 -5.10
CA MET A 59 5.68 -14.08 -3.70
C MET A 59 4.59 -14.83 -2.92
N THR A 60 3.38 -14.91 -3.46
CA THR A 60 2.24 -15.60 -2.83
C THR A 60 2.49 -17.11 -2.71
N ALA A 61 3.03 -17.73 -3.77
CA ALA A 61 3.36 -19.16 -3.78
C ALA A 61 4.45 -19.53 -2.77
N ALA A 62 5.32 -18.61 -2.40
CA ALA A 62 6.40 -18.83 -1.43
C ALA A 62 5.93 -19.00 0.01
N LYS A 63 4.68 -18.62 0.35
CA LYS A 63 4.05 -18.80 1.68
C LYS A 63 4.92 -18.32 2.84
N THR A 64 5.56 -17.18 2.67
CA THR A 64 6.51 -16.59 3.65
C THR A 64 5.84 -15.96 4.88
N GLY A 65 4.51 -15.93 4.91
CA GLY A 65 3.72 -15.18 5.90
C GLY A 65 3.52 -13.72 5.52
N ALA A 66 4.05 -13.27 4.38
CA ALA A 66 3.71 -11.97 3.81
C ALA A 66 2.31 -12.01 3.17
N VAL A 67 1.57 -10.90 3.30
CA VAL A 67 0.30 -10.62 2.65
C VAL A 67 0.59 -9.73 1.45
N ILE A 68 0.42 -10.26 0.25
CA ILE A 68 0.85 -9.60 -0.98
C ILE A 68 -0.32 -8.87 -1.62
N GLY A 69 -0.19 -7.56 -1.78
CA GLY A 69 -1.15 -6.73 -2.50
C GLY A 69 -0.62 -6.28 -3.85
N ALA A 70 -1.55 -5.88 -4.72
CA ALA A 70 -1.25 -5.27 -6.00
C ALA A 70 -1.55 -3.76 -5.97
N GLY A 71 -0.56 -2.94 -6.31
CA GLY A 71 -0.70 -1.49 -6.46
C GLY A 71 -0.74 -1.04 -7.92
N SER A 72 -1.05 0.24 -8.13
CA SER A 72 -1.20 0.83 -9.46
C SER A 72 -2.34 0.20 -10.28
N ILE A 73 -3.40 -0.25 -9.62
CA ILE A 73 -4.64 -0.71 -10.26
C ILE A 73 -5.32 0.47 -10.97
N ARG A 74 -5.56 0.39 -12.28
CA ARG A 74 -6.08 1.49 -13.11
C ARG A 74 -7.37 1.14 -13.83
N SER A 75 -7.75 -0.14 -13.84
CA SER A 75 -8.94 -0.63 -14.52
C SER A 75 -9.57 -1.81 -13.77
N PRO A 76 -10.86 -2.14 -14.03
CA PRO A 76 -11.46 -3.38 -13.52
C PRO A 76 -10.68 -4.64 -13.95
N ARG A 77 -10.11 -4.65 -15.15
CA ARG A 77 -9.27 -5.75 -15.61
C ARG A 77 -8.00 -5.94 -14.75
N ASP A 78 -7.36 -4.83 -14.32
CA ASP A 78 -6.20 -4.92 -13.42
C ASP A 78 -6.60 -5.58 -12.09
N ILE A 79 -7.84 -5.36 -11.61
CA ILE A 79 -8.38 -6.04 -10.42
C ILE A 79 -8.43 -7.55 -10.64
N ASP A 80 -9.06 -7.99 -11.74
CA ASP A 80 -9.20 -9.41 -12.07
C ASP A 80 -7.84 -10.09 -12.24
N ASP A 81 -6.93 -9.47 -12.99
CA ASP A 81 -5.58 -9.98 -13.26
C ASP A 81 -4.76 -10.08 -11.96
N ALA A 82 -4.86 -9.10 -11.06
CA ALA A 82 -4.16 -9.10 -9.78
C ALA A 82 -4.70 -10.19 -8.82
N ILE A 83 -6.01 -10.36 -8.75
CA ILE A 83 -6.64 -11.43 -7.96
C ILE A 83 -6.25 -12.80 -8.50
N ALA A 84 -6.28 -12.99 -9.82
CA ALA A 84 -5.83 -14.22 -10.47
C ALA A 84 -4.33 -14.50 -10.25
N ALA A 85 -3.53 -13.46 -9.98
CA ALA A 85 -2.13 -13.59 -9.58
C ALA A 85 -1.95 -13.90 -8.08
N GLY A 86 -3.01 -13.87 -7.27
CA GLY A 86 -2.98 -14.18 -5.84
C GLY A 86 -2.86 -12.95 -4.94
N ALA A 87 -3.14 -11.74 -5.45
CA ALA A 87 -3.16 -10.55 -4.61
C ALA A 87 -4.27 -10.61 -3.55
N GLU A 88 -3.92 -10.28 -2.31
CA GLU A 88 -4.79 -10.33 -1.14
C GLU A 88 -5.35 -8.95 -0.74
N PHE A 89 -4.83 -7.88 -1.32
CA PHE A 89 -5.40 -6.52 -1.29
C PHE A 89 -5.00 -5.74 -2.56
N LEU A 90 -5.73 -4.68 -2.85
CA LEU A 90 -5.58 -3.91 -4.09
C LEU A 90 -5.51 -2.42 -3.77
N VAL A 91 -4.67 -1.68 -4.49
CA VAL A 91 -4.46 -0.24 -4.29
C VAL A 91 -4.41 0.46 -5.64
N SER A 92 -5.15 1.54 -5.82
CA SER A 92 -5.11 2.34 -7.04
C SER A 92 -4.34 3.67 -6.86
N PRO A 93 -3.87 4.30 -7.93
CA PRO A 93 -3.26 5.63 -7.87
C PRO A 93 -4.28 6.77 -7.93
N GLY A 94 -5.54 6.47 -8.18
CA GLY A 94 -6.67 7.38 -8.31
C GLY A 94 -7.98 6.61 -8.32
N GLN A 95 -9.07 7.24 -8.72
CA GLN A 95 -10.38 6.61 -8.74
C GLN A 95 -11.22 7.05 -9.94
N THR A 96 -12.00 6.10 -10.48
CA THR A 96 -13.07 6.31 -11.44
C THR A 96 -14.31 5.59 -10.93
N ASP A 97 -15.50 5.93 -11.43
CA ASP A 97 -16.73 5.22 -11.02
C ASP A 97 -16.64 3.72 -11.29
N ALA A 98 -16.08 3.35 -12.43
CA ALA A 98 -15.87 1.95 -12.79
C ALA A 98 -14.93 1.22 -11.81
N LEU A 99 -13.83 1.88 -11.39
CA LEU A 99 -12.92 1.31 -10.40
C LEU A 99 -13.55 1.21 -9.02
N LEU A 100 -14.29 2.24 -8.58
CA LEU A 100 -14.99 2.20 -7.29
C LEU A 100 -16.01 1.05 -7.26
N ALA A 101 -16.83 0.91 -8.32
CA ALA A 101 -17.81 -0.17 -8.40
C ALA A 101 -17.15 -1.56 -8.42
N ALA A 102 -16.12 -1.75 -9.25
CA ALA A 102 -15.41 -3.03 -9.35
C ALA A 102 -14.65 -3.36 -8.05
N GLY A 103 -14.05 -2.36 -7.39
CA GLY A 103 -13.35 -2.55 -6.13
C GLY A 103 -14.25 -2.98 -4.99
N LEU A 104 -15.51 -2.47 -4.92
CA LEU A 104 -16.52 -2.93 -3.94
C LEU A 104 -16.99 -4.36 -4.21
N ALA A 105 -17.00 -4.77 -5.46
CA ALA A 105 -17.38 -6.13 -5.86
C ALA A 105 -16.23 -7.15 -5.70
N ALA A 106 -15.01 -6.69 -5.54
CA ALA A 106 -13.83 -7.56 -5.41
C ALA A 106 -13.89 -8.41 -4.13
N PRO A 107 -13.41 -9.67 -4.16
CA PRO A 107 -13.38 -10.55 -2.98
C PRO A 107 -12.29 -10.16 -1.97
N VAL A 108 -11.40 -9.25 -2.33
CA VAL A 108 -10.30 -8.75 -1.50
C VAL A 108 -10.41 -7.23 -1.31
N PRO A 109 -9.84 -6.66 -0.24
CA PRO A 109 -9.87 -5.23 0.00
C PRO A 109 -9.32 -4.41 -1.19
N PHE A 110 -10.04 -3.36 -1.60
CA PHE A 110 -9.60 -2.36 -2.57
C PHE A 110 -9.50 -0.98 -1.90
N ILE A 111 -8.36 -0.32 -2.06
CA ILE A 111 -8.07 1.00 -1.49
C ILE A 111 -7.96 2.01 -2.64
N PRO A 112 -8.99 2.81 -2.91
CA PRO A 112 -8.93 3.86 -3.91
C PRO A 112 -8.04 5.01 -3.43
N ALA A 113 -7.34 5.69 -4.35
CA ALA A 113 -6.60 6.89 -4.01
C ALA A 113 -7.40 8.16 -4.24
N ALA A 114 -7.09 9.17 -3.41
CA ALA A 114 -7.64 10.51 -3.46
C ALA A 114 -6.57 11.53 -3.01
N ALA A 115 -6.58 12.72 -3.59
CA ALA A 115 -5.71 13.83 -3.21
C ALA A 115 -6.49 15.08 -2.76
N THR A 116 -7.80 15.12 -2.99
CA THR A 116 -8.66 16.27 -2.70
C THR A 116 -9.84 15.88 -1.80
N PRO A 117 -10.44 16.85 -1.06
CA PRO A 117 -11.65 16.60 -0.27
C PRO A 117 -12.80 16.01 -1.12
N ALA A 118 -13.00 16.51 -2.35
CA ALA A 118 -14.06 16.04 -3.23
C ALA A 118 -13.90 14.58 -3.62
N GLU A 119 -12.67 14.15 -3.93
CA GLU A 119 -12.37 12.75 -4.21
C GLU A 119 -12.58 11.87 -2.97
N MET A 120 -12.14 12.35 -1.78
CA MET A 120 -12.34 11.62 -0.52
C MET A 120 -13.83 11.44 -0.22
N MET A 121 -14.64 12.50 -0.33
CA MET A 121 -16.09 12.45 -0.15
C MET A 121 -16.74 11.47 -1.14
N ARG A 122 -16.33 11.51 -2.42
CA ARG A 122 -16.83 10.55 -3.43
C ARG A 122 -16.52 9.11 -3.06
N ALA A 123 -15.33 8.80 -2.55
CA ALA A 123 -15.00 7.47 -2.08
C ALA A 123 -15.85 7.07 -0.86
N MET A 124 -16.08 8.00 0.09
CA MET A 124 -16.96 7.78 1.24
C MET A 124 -18.40 7.50 0.82
N ASP A 125 -18.95 8.29 -0.11
CA ASP A 125 -20.31 8.09 -0.65
C ASP A 125 -20.46 6.74 -1.35
N ALA A 126 -19.40 6.28 -2.00
CA ALA A 126 -19.32 4.94 -2.59
C ALA A 126 -19.20 3.82 -1.55
N GLY A 127 -18.96 4.13 -0.26
CA GLY A 127 -18.86 3.15 0.83
C GLY A 127 -17.43 2.75 1.24
N TYR A 128 -16.42 3.49 0.81
CA TYR A 128 -15.03 3.23 1.21
C TYR A 128 -14.68 3.90 2.55
N PRO A 129 -14.33 3.13 3.60
CA PRO A 129 -13.94 3.68 4.91
C PRO A 129 -12.45 4.07 4.94
N LEU A 130 -11.68 3.69 3.93
CA LEU A 130 -10.24 3.90 3.82
C LEU A 130 -9.89 4.34 2.40
N VAL A 131 -9.06 5.37 2.27
CA VAL A 131 -8.47 5.80 1.00
C VAL A 131 -6.97 5.94 1.10
N LYS A 132 -6.27 5.77 -0.02
CA LYS A 132 -4.87 6.15 -0.17
C LYS A 132 -4.78 7.65 -0.44
N PHE A 133 -4.05 8.40 0.39
CA PHE A 133 -3.70 9.79 0.06
C PHE A 133 -2.46 9.80 -0.84
N PHE A 134 -2.65 10.12 -2.12
CA PHE A 134 -1.58 10.01 -3.12
C PHE A 134 -1.72 11.06 -4.23
N PRO A 135 -0.60 11.67 -4.66
CA PRO A 135 0.77 11.58 -4.13
C PRO A 135 0.96 12.48 -2.90
N ALA A 136 1.27 11.91 -1.72
CA ALA A 136 1.14 12.60 -0.44
C ALA A 136 1.96 13.90 -0.33
N GLU A 137 3.28 13.85 -0.53
CA GLU A 137 4.14 15.04 -0.42
C GLU A 137 3.83 16.08 -1.51
N ALA A 138 3.64 15.63 -2.75
CA ALA A 138 3.32 16.55 -3.86
C ALA A 138 1.93 17.21 -3.70
N SER A 139 1.02 16.61 -2.92
CA SER A 139 -0.31 17.15 -2.63
C SER A 139 -0.33 18.01 -1.36
N GLY A 140 0.82 18.44 -0.85
CA GLY A 140 0.97 19.35 0.28
C GLY A 140 1.25 18.71 1.64
N GLY A 141 1.56 17.42 1.65
CA GLY A 141 2.12 16.72 2.80
C GLY A 141 1.18 16.63 4.01
N VAL A 142 1.78 16.49 5.19
CA VAL A 142 1.08 16.39 6.48
C VAL A 142 0.14 17.58 6.71
N LYS A 143 0.56 18.81 6.33
CA LYS A 143 -0.23 20.02 6.52
C LYS A 143 -1.54 19.98 5.73
N ALA A 144 -1.47 19.62 4.44
CA ALA A 144 -2.66 19.53 3.60
C ALA A 144 -3.56 18.37 4.07
N LEU A 145 -2.99 17.21 4.36
CA LEU A 145 -3.75 16.05 4.84
C LEU A 145 -4.50 16.36 6.13
N SER A 146 -3.84 16.99 7.12
CA SER A 146 -4.49 17.37 8.39
C SER A 146 -5.65 18.35 8.19
N ALA A 147 -5.49 19.34 7.29
CA ALA A 147 -6.54 20.29 6.96
C ALA A 147 -7.75 19.62 6.27
N ILE A 148 -7.50 18.66 5.37
CA ILE A 148 -8.55 17.90 4.69
C ILE A 148 -9.31 17.00 5.69
N LEU A 149 -8.59 16.35 6.60
CA LEU A 149 -9.20 15.41 7.55
C LEU A 149 -9.95 16.09 8.69
N ALA A 150 -9.74 17.39 8.95
CA ALA A 150 -10.48 18.10 10.00
C ALA A 150 -12.01 17.96 9.83
N PRO A 151 -12.62 18.22 8.66
CA PRO A 151 -14.03 17.93 8.40
C PRO A 151 -14.33 16.44 8.10
N LEU A 152 -13.37 15.65 7.67
CA LEU A 152 -13.53 14.23 7.27
C LEU A 152 -12.97 13.28 8.35
N HIS A 153 -13.26 13.58 9.61
CA HIS A 153 -12.67 12.93 10.80
C HIS A 153 -12.93 11.42 10.92
N ASN A 154 -13.93 10.89 10.23
CA ASN A 154 -14.30 9.47 10.20
C ASN A 154 -13.70 8.68 9.02
N LEU A 155 -12.93 9.32 8.14
CA LEU A 155 -12.25 8.65 7.04
C LEU A 155 -10.85 8.20 7.48
N ALA A 156 -10.55 6.91 7.30
CA ALA A 156 -9.19 6.40 7.46
C ALA A 156 -8.36 6.67 6.20
N VAL A 157 -7.05 6.89 6.36
CA VAL A 157 -6.17 7.22 5.23
C VAL A 157 -4.84 6.48 5.29
N MET A 158 -4.29 6.20 4.11
CA MET A 158 -2.96 5.61 3.90
C MET A 158 -2.12 6.53 3.01
N PRO A 159 -1.36 7.50 3.56
CA PRO A 159 -0.49 8.38 2.78
C PRO A 159 0.59 7.58 2.06
N THR A 160 0.83 7.91 0.79
CA THR A 160 1.85 7.29 -0.06
C THR A 160 2.38 8.32 -1.07
N GLY A 161 3.67 8.23 -1.39
CA GLY A 161 4.33 9.13 -2.36
C GLY A 161 5.14 10.23 -1.66
N GLY A 162 6.46 10.10 -1.74
CA GLY A 162 7.40 10.99 -1.05
C GLY A 162 7.61 10.68 0.43
N ILE A 163 7.06 9.57 0.94
CA ILE A 163 7.28 9.15 2.32
C ILE A 163 8.71 8.60 2.47
N THR A 164 9.38 9.04 3.53
CA THR A 164 10.76 8.71 3.87
C THR A 164 10.88 8.44 5.39
N THR A 165 12.05 8.03 5.83
CA THR A 165 12.34 7.89 7.28
C THR A 165 12.20 9.21 8.04
N ALA A 166 12.40 10.36 7.37
CA ALA A 166 12.35 11.67 8.00
C ALA A 166 10.92 12.18 8.26
N ASN A 167 9.95 11.79 7.42
CA ASN A 167 8.58 12.33 7.52
C ASN A 167 7.51 11.29 7.92
N ALA A 168 7.79 10.00 7.85
CA ALA A 168 6.83 8.94 8.14
C ALA A 168 6.18 9.08 9.53
N ALA A 169 6.97 9.39 10.56
CA ALA A 169 6.46 9.55 11.92
C ALA A 169 5.43 10.70 12.03
N SER A 170 5.63 11.81 11.28
CA SER A 170 4.70 12.93 11.28
C SER A 170 3.34 12.57 10.65
N TYR A 171 3.34 11.70 9.63
CA TYR A 171 2.10 11.17 9.06
C TYR A 171 1.42 10.19 10.02
N LEU A 172 2.19 9.26 10.60
CA LEU A 172 1.68 8.26 11.54
C LEU A 172 1.09 8.88 12.82
N ALA A 173 1.52 10.09 13.20
CA ALA A 173 0.95 10.85 14.33
C ALA A 173 -0.49 11.36 14.08
N ILE A 174 -0.97 11.37 12.81
CA ILE A 174 -2.35 11.74 12.49
C ILE A 174 -3.28 10.56 12.84
N PRO A 175 -4.28 10.72 13.71
CA PRO A 175 -5.12 9.60 14.20
C PRO A 175 -5.82 8.80 13.09
N ASN A 176 -6.18 9.48 12.00
CA ASN A 176 -6.85 8.88 10.85
C ASN A 176 -5.91 8.04 9.96
N VAL A 177 -4.58 8.22 10.10
CA VAL A 177 -3.61 7.46 9.30
C VAL A 177 -3.50 6.05 9.86
N VAL A 178 -3.81 5.05 9.03
CA VAL A 178 -3.71 3.63 9.42
C VAL A 178 -2.32 3.07 9.17
N ALA A 179 -1.68 3.46 8.08
CA ALA A 179 -0.30 3.11 7.71
C ALA A 179 0.20 4.10 6.66
N CYS A 180 1.51 4.11 6.39
CA CYS A 180 2.13 4.87 5.31
C CYS A 180 2.73 3.93 4.28
N GLY A 181 2.48 4.18 2.98
CA GLY A 181 3.17 3.48 1.91
C GLY A 181 4.53 4.12 1.60
N GLY A 182 5.60 3.32 1.60
CA GLY A 182 6.95 3.80 1.33
C GLY A 182 7.78 2.85 0.50
N SER A 183 8.77 3.37 -0.23
CA SER A 183 9.64 2.57 -1.10
C SER A 183 11.13 2.68 -0.77
N TRP A 184 11.51 3.44 0.25
CA TRP A 184 12.93 3.68 0.56
C TRP A 184 13.68 2.41 0.97
N MET A 185 13.01 1.42 1.58
CA MET A 185 13.58 0.14 2.00
C MET A 185 13.65 -0.90 0.87
N VAL A 186 12.98 -0.64 -0.27
CA VAL A 186 12.82 -1.59 -1.38
C VAL A 186 13.09 -0.90 -2.73
N LYS A 187 14.25 -0.22 -2.84
CA LYS A 187 14.63 0.43 -4.09
C LYS A 187 14.74 -0.61 -5.21
N ALA A 188 14.25 -0.26 -6.41
CA ALA A 188 14.20 -1.20 -7.52
C ALA A 188 15.58 -1.79 -7.87
N ASP A 189 16.65 -0.98 -7.83
CA ASP A 189 18.00 -1.44 -8.12
C ASP A 189 18.54 -2.42 -7.05
N ASP A 190 18.11 -2.27 -5.78
CA ASP A 190 18.48 -3.22 -4.72
C ASP A 190 17.71 -4.54 -4.86
N LEU A 191 16.43 -4.46 -5.27
CA LEU A 191 15.60 -5.63 -5.58
C LEU A 191 16.15 -6.41 -6.77
N ASP A 192 16.53 -5.72 -7.85
CA ASP A 192 17.09 -6.35 -9.05
C ASP A 192 18.43 -7.03 -8.79
N ALA A 193 19.29 -6.37 -7.99
CA ALA A 193 20.60 -6.89 -7.63
C ALA A 193 20.57 -7.94 -6.50
N GLY A 194 19.42 -8.20 -5.88
CA GLY A 194 19.29 -9.13 -4.77
C GLY A 194 20.05 -8.70 -3.51
N ARG A 195 20.11 -7.39 -3.20
CA ARG A 195 20.82 -6.86 -2.01
C ARG A 195 20.00 -7.08 -0.74
N PHE A 196 19.69 -8.33 -0.44
CA PHE A 196 18.74 -8.70 0.61
C PHE A 196 19.15 -8.27 2.02
N GLU A 197 20.44 -8.24 2.34
CA GLU A 197 20.93 -7.77 3.65
C GLU A 197 20.65 -6.27 3.85
N GLN A 198 20.88 -5.47 2.80
CA GLN A 198 20.55 -4.05 2.82
C GLN A 198 19.04 -3.83 2.93
N ILE A 199 18.25 -4.56 2.14
CA ILE A 199 16.78 -4.52 2.22
C ILE A 199 16.32 -4.91 3.64
N ALA A 200 16.86 -5.97 4.23
CA ALA A 200 16.50 -6.41 5.57
C ALA A 200 16.81 -5.34 6.63
N THR A 201 17.93 -4.65 6.51
CA THR A 201 18.31 -3.58 7.45
C THR A 201 17.33 -2.42 7.36
N LEU A 202 17.08 -1.90 6.15
CA LEU A 202 16.14 -0.80 5.93
C LEU A 202 14.68 -1.18 6.27
N ALA A 203 14.30 -2.45 6.06
CA ALA A 203 12.98 -2.96 6.42
C ALA A 203 12.79 -3.00 7.94
N ARG A 204 13.80 -3.43 8.71
CA ARG A 204 13.74 -3.38 10.18
C ARG A 204 13.61 -1.95 10.70
N GLU A 205 14.38 -1.00 10.15
CA GLU A 205 14.25 0.42 10.49
C GLU A 205 12.83 0.95 10.19
N ALA A 206 12.26 0.57 9.06
CA ALA A 206 10.89 0.95 8.68
C ALA A 206 9.86 0.33 9.65
N ALA A 207 10.02 -0.93 10.02
CA ALA A 207 9.14 -1.60 11.00
C ALA A 207 9.23 -0.93 12.38
N ASP A 208 10.42 -0.47 12.80
CA ASP A 208 10.61 0.26 14.06
C ASP A 208 9.89 1.61 14.04
N ILE A 209 9.92 2.34 12.91
CA ILE A 209 9.17 3.58 12.74
C ILE A 209 7.65 3.31 12.85
N GLY A 210 7.16 2.24 12.21
CA GLY A 210 5.75 1.85 12.25
C GLY A 210 5.25 1.55 13.68
N ARG A 211 6.07 0.91 14.50
CA ARG A 211 5.73 0.54 15.89
C ARG A 211 5.77 1.70 16.90
N ARG A 212 6.45 2.80 16.59
CA ARG A 212 6.61 3.96 17.51
C ARG A 212 5.47 4.99 17.48
N ARG A 213 4.32 4.62 16.92
CA ARG A 213 3.18 5.54 16.80
C ARG A 213 2.49 5.78 18.17
#